data_3c47157153d8e2c966230f532b90e7ce
#
_entry.id   3c47157153d8e2c966230f532b90e7ce
#
_cell.length_a   1.000
_cell.length_b   1.000
_cell.length_c   1.000
_cell.angle_alpha   90.00
_cell.angle_beta   90.00
_cell.angle_gamma   90.00
#
_symmetry.space_group_name_H-M   'P 1'
#
loop_
_entity.id
_entity.type
_entity.pdbx_description
1 polymer ?
#
loop_
_entity_poly.entity_id
_entity_poly.type
_entity_poly.pdbx_seq_one_letter_code
_entity_poly.pdbx_strand_id
1 'polypeptide(L)'
;MKNIFHLIITGGLVSILLVCCQSQEGKKQTESLYGKQIVAIGNSITAPKDSWAWITAQHFDMELTNLAVSGAQWTDYQGTTVDTNPKPVYDGVHTNNVISNQVYRFLQLIVPEGEIISEAEREKFHTSTPAPLTGLKTKNSTFDPTIVIISCGTNDSSNGKPIGDPSELDKPYQEADRKTLYGAINWAVSIIRKYSPDTEIVLLTPIQRSSHSQKLPMFVDAILLAGEKLNCPAINMYEESGITEAVEAKEHKYLYDGLHPNALGQQLMGEVVIKHLIDLYENKQ
;
A
#
# COMPACT_ATOMS: atom_id res chain seq x y z
N MET A 1 -35.04 46.67 31.07
CA MET A 1 -35.14 45.37 30.37
C MET A 1 -34.79 45.46 28.85
N LYS A 2 -33.74 46.21 28.47
CA LYS A 2 -33.34 46.32 27.03
C LYS A 2 -31.88 45.89 26.75
N ASN A 3 -31.13 45.48 27.76
CA ASN A 3 -29.70 45.17 27.58
C ASN A 3 -29.33 43.69 27.64
N ILE A 4 -30.29 42.78 27.82
CA ILE A 4 -30.00 41.33 27.92
C ILE A 4 -30.08 40.64 26.57
N PHE A 5 -30.77 41.20 25.59
CA PHE A 5 -30.94 40.60 24.27
C PHE A 5 -29.77 40.81 23.32
N HIS A 6 -28.82 41.75 23.56
CA HIS A 6 -27.70 42.00 22.69
C HIS A 6 -26.46 41.11 22.97
N LEU A 7 -26.36 40.51 24.15
CA LEU A 7 -25.21 39.70 24.52
C LEU A 7 -25.31 38.24 24.05
N ILE A 8 -26.52 37.76 23.81
CA ILE A 8 -26.73 36.36 23.36
C ILE A 8 -26.51 36.23 21.83
N ILE A 9 -26.74 37.28 21.07
CA ILE A 9 -26.58 37.24 19.60
C ILE A 9 -25.09 37.32 19.18
N THR A 10 -24.27 38.00 19.97
CA THR A 10 -22.84 38.12 19.70
C THR A 10 -22.05 36.82 20.01
N GLY A 11 -22.47 36.10 21.04
CA GLY A 11 -21.85 34.82 21.43
C GLY A 11 -22.14 33.69 20.43
N GLY A 12 -23.34 33.66 19.85
CA GLY A 12 -23.73 32.66 18.89
C GLY A 12 -23.04 32.83 17.52
N LEU A 13 -22.83 34.07 17.08
CA LEU A 13 -22.16 34.37 15.80
C LEU A 13 -20.65 34.04 15.83
N VAL A 14 -19.98 34.29 16.96
CA VAL A 14 -18.56 33.96 17.12
C VAL A 14 -18.33 32.45 17.15
N SER A 15 -19.23 31.70 17.82
CA SER A 15 -19.12 30.22 17.84
C SER A 15 -19.39 29.59 16.46
N ILE A 16 -20.31 30.13 15.68
CA ILE A 16 -20.58 29.64 14.33
C ILE A 16 -19.44 29.96 13.38
N LEU A 17 -18.80 31.13 13.51
CA LEU A 17 -17.64 31.49 12.70
C LEU A 17 -16.41 30.62 13.03
N LEU A 18 -16.16 30.27 14.31
CA LEU A 18 -15.08 29.38 14.68
C LEU A 18 -15.27 27.94 14.19
N VAL A 19 -16.50 27.42 14.29
CA VAL A 19 -16.85 26.10 13.76
C VAL A 19 -16.76 26.07 12.23
N CYS A 20 -17.17 27.14 11.54
CA CYS A 20 -17.04 27.24 10.10
C CYS A 20 -15.57 27.34 9.66
N CYS A 21 -14.71 28.08 10.39
CA CYS A 21 -13.28 28.18 10.07
C CYS A 21 -12.56 26.85 10.31
N GLN A 22 -12.85 26.13 11.41
CA GLN A 22 -12.25 24.81 11.62
C GLN A 22 -12.67 23.80 10.57
N SER A 23 -13.93 23.80 10.15
CA SER A 23 -14.39 22.90 9.08
C SER A 23 -13.85 23.28 7.70
N GLN A 24 -13.49 24.54 7.48
CA GLN A 24 -12.88 24.96 6.21
C GLN A 24 -11.37 24.68 6.14
N GLU A 25 -10.65 24.78 7.25
CA GLU A 25 -9.24 24.41 7.28
C GLU A 25 -9.07 22.90 7.04
N GLY A 26 -9.81 22.05 7.74
CA GLY A 26 -9.79 20.61 7.50
C GLY A 26 -10.18 20.22 6.06
N LYS A 27 -11.17 20.87 5.47
CA LYS A 27 -11.54 20.66 4.05
C LYS A 27 -10.43 21.07 3.09
N LYS A 28 -9.74 22.17 3.34
CA LYS A 28 -8.72 22.70 2.42
C LYS A 28 -7.49 21.81 2.31
N GLN A 29 -7.18 21.02 3.35
CA GLN A 29 -6.05 20.12 3.38
C GLN A 29 -6.35 18.77 2.72
N THR A 30 -7.53 18.22 2.93
CA THR A 30 -7.99 17.02 2.23
C THR A 30 -8.31 17.26 0.76
N GLU A 31 -8.60 18.49 0.35
CA GLU A 31 -8.76 18.88 -1.05
C GLU A 31 -7.51 18.58 -1.89
N SER A 32 -6.32 18.53 -1.28
CA SER A 32 -5.09 18.17 -1.98
C SER A 32 -5.06 16.72 -2.48
N LEU A 33 -5.90 15.83 -1.95
CA LEU A 33 -6.02 14.42 -2.36
C LEU A 33 -7.11 14.22 -3.43
N TYR A 34 -8.11 15.10 -3.49
CA TYR A 34 -9.23 14.95 -4.41
C TYR A 34 -8.81 15.05 -5.88
N GLY A 35 -9.33 14.14 -6.69
CA GLY A 35 -9.05 14.09 -8.13
C GLY A 35 -7.61 13.70 -8.48
N LYS A 36 -6.82 13.23 -7.52
CA LYS A 36 -5.46 12.75 -7.72
C LYS A 36 -5.43 11.28 -8.15
N GLN A 37 -4.23 10.77 -8.39
CA GLN A 37 -4.03 9.37 -8.76
C GLN A 37 -3.41 8.59 -7.60
N ILE A 38 -3.96 7.42 -7.35
CA ILE A 38 -3.49 6.47 -6.34
C ILE A 38 -3.16 5.13 -6.98
N VAL A 39 -2.04 4.54 -6.60
CA VAL A 39 -1.64 3.20 -7.02
C VAL A 39 -1.68 2.27 -5.81
N ALA A 40 -2.34 1.13 -5.97
CA ALA A 40 -2.32 0.05 -4.99
C ALA A 40 -1.48 -1.11 -5.50
N ILE A 41 -0.53 -1.54 -4.68
CA ILE A 41 0.34 -2.70 -4.88
C ILE A 41 0.06 -3.67 -3.74
N GLY A 42 -0.01 -4.97 -4.01
CA GLY A 42 -0.30 -5.92 -2.95
C GLY A 42 -0.70 -7.31 -3.41
N ASN A 43 -1.41 -7.99 -2.52
CA ASN A 43 -1.81 -9.39 -2.67
C ASN A 43 -3.34 -9.55 -2.89
N SER A 44 -3.88 -10.75 -2.60
CA SER A 44 -5.31 -11.06 -2.72
C SER A 44 -6.24 -10.20 -1.86
N ILE A 45 -5.74 -9.57 -0.81
CA ILE A 45 -6.52 -8.67 0.05
C ILE A 45 -6.75 -7.32 -0.66
N THR A 46 -5.80 -6.89 -1.48
CA THR A 46 -5.84 -5.63 -2.23
C THR A 46 -6.43 -5.80 -3.64
N ALA A 47 -6.28 -6.98 -4.25
CA ALA A 47 -6.66 -7.24 -5.64
C ALA A 47 -8.16 -7.10 -5.98
N PRO A 48 -9.13 -7.38 -5.07
CA PRO A 48 -10.55 -7.22 -5.40
C PRO A 48 -10.91 -5.79 -5.82
N LYS A 49 -11.89 -5.68 -6.74
CA LYS A 49 -12.35 -4.39 -7.26
C LYS A 49 -12.98 -3.49 -6.21
N ASP A 50 -13.57 -4.10 -5.19
CA ASP A 50 -14.24 -3.47 -4.04
C ASP A 50 -13.38 -3.52 -2.78
N SER A 51 -12.05 -3.60 -2.95
CA SER A 51 -11.09 -3.63 -1.85
C SER A 51 -10.99 -2.29 -1.11
N TRP A 52 -10.30 -2.31 0.03
CA TRP A 52 -9.93 -1.12 0.78
C TRP A 52 -9.33 -0.01 -0.11
N ALA A 53 -8.56 -0.38 -1.14
CA ALA A 53 -7.94 0.57 -2.06
C ALA A 53 -8.99 1.31 -2.90
N TRP A 54 -10.03 0.60 -3.36
CA TRP A 54 -11.15 1.22 -4.07
C TRP A 54 -11.96 2.12 -3.14
N ILE A 55 -12.24 1.67 -1.90
CA ILE A 55 -12.97 2.46 -0.89
C ILE A 55 -12.22 3.77 -0.62
N THR A 56 -10.90 3.68 -0.43
CA THR A 56 -10.04 4.85 -0.23
C THR A 56 -10.09 5.80 -1.43
N ALA A 57 -9.94 5.28 -2.64
CA ALA A 57 -9.97 6.07 -3.85
C ALA A 57 -11.33 6.77 -4.04
N GLN A 58 -12.44 6.08 -3.79
CA GLN A 58 -13.78 6.67 -3.87
C GLN A 58 -13.98 7.79 -2.84
N HIS A 59 -13.45 7.65 -1.63
CA HIS A 59 -13.57 8.67 -0.59
C HIS A 59 -12.96 10.02 -1.03
N PHE A 60 -11.82 9.98 -1.71
CA PHE A 60 -11.11 11.17 -2.19
C PHE A 60 -11.34 11.48 -3.67
N ASP A 61 -12.29 10.82 -4.32
CA ASP A 61 -12.52 10.94 -5.78
C ASP A 61 -11.22 10.76 -6.59
N MET A 62 -10.37 9.81 -6.19
CA MET A 62 -9.08 9.53 -6.83
C MET A 62 -9.22 8.52 -7.96
N GLU A 63 -8.37 8.65 -8.98
CA GLU A 63 -8.20 7.63 -10.01
C GLU A 63 -7.32 6.48 -9.46
N LEU A 64 -7.91 5.28 -9.28
CA LEU A 64 -7.19 4.12 -8.77
C LEU A 64 -6.58 3.28 -9.90
N THR A 65 -5.26 3.06 -9.81
CA THR A 65 -4.57 2.00 -10.54
C THR A 65 -4.23 0.86 -9.58
N ASN A 66 -4.96 -0.24 -9.65
CA ASN A 66 -4.72 -1.41 -8.80
C ASN A 66 -3.83 -2.42 -9.53
N LEU A 67 -2.58 -2.57 -9.08
CA LEU A 67 -1.58 -3.51 -9.61
C LEU A 67 -1.48 -4.80 -8.79
N ALA A 68 -2.27 -4.94 -7.73
CA ALA A 68 -2.20 -6.07 -6.82
C ALA A 68 -2.56 -7.39 -7.51
N VAL A 69 -1.89 -8.46 -7.09
CA VAL A 69 -2.09 -9.81 -7.62
C VAL A 69 -2.24 -10.81 -6.48
N SER A 70 -3.26 -11.67 -6.57
CA SER A 70 -3.51 -12.72 -5.57
C SER A 70 -2.27 -13.61 -5.37
N GLY A 71 -1.96 -13.92 -4.10
CA GLY A 71 -0.80 -14.72 -3.75
C GLY A 71 0.52 -13.95 -3.69
N ALA A 72 0.53 -12.67 -4.00
CA ALA A 72 1.77 -11.87 -3.99
C ALA A 72 2.43 -11.81 -2.60
N GLN A 73 3.75 -11.81 -2.62
CA GLN A 73 4.63 -11.68 -1.47
C GLN A 73 5.68 -10.59 -1.72
N TRP A 74 6.26 -10.06 -0.64
CA TRP A 74 7.38 -9.11 -0.74
C TRP A 74 8.60 -9.75 -1.35
N THR A 75 8.97 -10.91 -0.81
CA THR A 75 10.22 -11.58 -1.11
C THR A 75 10.18 -12.23 -2.48
N ASP A 76 11.24 -12.06 -3.24
CA ASP A 76 11.43 -12.79 -4.49
C ASP A 76 11.50 -14.30 -4.22
N TYR A 77 11.16 -15.11 -5.22
CA TYR A 77 11.24 -16.55 -5.08
C TYR A 77 12.68 -16.99 -4.85
N GLN A 78 12.85 -17.83 -3.82
CA GLN A 78 14.13 -18.51 -3.62
C GLN A 78 14.13 -19.74 -4.52
N GLY A 79 15.15 -19.88 -5.34
CA GLY A 79 15.42 -21.16 -5.91
C GLY A 79 15.95 -21.16 -7.32
N THR A 80 16.81 -22.10 -7.47
CA THR A 80 17.40 -22.58 -8.72
C THR A 80 16.36 -23.09 -9.71
N THR A 81 15.14 -23.33 -9.30
CA THR A 81 14.05 -23.76 -10.19
C THR A 81 13.64 -22.72 -11.20
N VAL A 82 13.89 -21.44 -10.92
CA VAL A 82 13.68 -20.36 -11.89
C VAL A 82 14.73 -20.42 -12.99
N ASP A 83 15.97 -20.74 -12.62
CA ASP A 83 17.12 -20.80 -13.54
C ASP A 83 17.21 -22.10 -14.33
N THR A 84 16.61 -23.18 -13.80
CA THR A 84 16.66 -24.50 -14.42
C THR A 84 15.40 -24.89 -15.18
N ASN A 85 14.30 -24.16 -15.01
CA ASN A 85 13.07 -24.37 -15.76
C ASN A 85 12.87 -23.21 -16.75
N PRO A 86 13.32 -23.37 -18.03
CA PRO A 86 13.15 -22.35 -19.05
C PRO A 86 11.69 -22.12 -19.45
N LYS A 87 10.76 -22.83 -18.87
CA LYS A 87 9.36 -22.47 -18.95
C LYS A 87 9.06 -21.58 -17.75
N PRO A 88 8.85 -20.28 -17.96
CA PRO A 88 7.97 -19.59 -17.06
C PRO A 88 6.67 -20.38 -17.13
N VAL A 89 6.41 -21.17 -16.13
CA VAL A 89 5.12 -21.85 -15.96
C VAL A 89 4.13 -20.74 -15.67
N TYR A 90 3.82 -19.94 -16.71
CA TYR A 90 2.95 -18.87 -16.42
C TYR A 90 2.08 -18.48 -17.58
N ASP A 91 0.88 -18.81 -17.33
CA ASP A 91 -0.35 -18.20 -17.77
C ASP A 91 -0.47 -16.67 -17.46
N GLY A 92 0.61 -15.97 -17.23
CA GLY A 92 0.66 -14.54 -16.91
C GLY A 92 0.23 -14.17 -15.49
N VAL A 93 -0.38 -15.08 -14.72
CA VAL A 93 -0.88 -14.78 -13.37
C VAL A 93 0.25 -14.81 -12.35
N HIS A 94 1.11 -15.78 -12.44
CA HIS A 94 2.14 -16.01 -11.44
C HIS A 94 3.37 -15.09 -11.56
N THR A 95 3.66 -14.54 -12.71
CA THR A 95 4.78 -13.60 -12.91
C THR A 95 4.66 -12.32 -12.09
N ASN A 96 3.46 -12.01 -11.58
CA ASN A 96 3.20 -10.84 -10.75
C ASN A 96 3.05 -11.17 -9.25
N ASN A 97 3.29 -12.42 -8.83
CA ASN A 97 3.13 -12.85 -7.44
C ASN A 97 4.27 -12.40 -6.52
N VAL A 98 5.01 -11.38 -6.91
CA VAL A 98 6.02 -10.72 -6.10
C VAL A 98 5.89 -9.20 -6.27
N ILE A 99 6.16 -8.48 -5.19
CA ILE A 99 6.05 -7.02 -5.21
C ILE A 99 7.00 -6.39 -6.23
N SER A 100 8.20 -6.94 -6.42
CA SER A 100 9.14 -6.43 -7.41
C SER A 100 8.56 -6.39 -8.84
N ASN A 101 7.76 -7.37 -9.24
CA ASN A 101 7.09 -7.36 -10.53
C ASN A 101 5.98 -6.32 -10.63
N GLN A 102 5.24 -6.08 -9.55
CA GLN A 102 4.21 -5.04 -9.51
C GLN A 102 4.85 -3.65 -9.56
N VAL A 103 5.97 -3.45 -8.85
CA VAL A 103 6.78 -2.23 -8.94
C VAL A 103 7.29 -2.04 -10.37
N TYR A 104 7.76 -3.10 -11.04
CA TYR A 104 8.15 -3.01 -12.44
C TYR A 104 6.99 -2.55 -13.35
N ARG A 105 5.78 -3.08 -13.14
CA ARG A 105 4.58 -2.63 -13.87
C ARG A 105 4.25 -1.17 -13.59
N PHE A 106 4.41 -0.72 -12.35
CA PHE A 106 4.28 0.68 -11.99
C PHE A 106 5.28 1.54 -12.77
N LEU A 107 6.56 1.15 -12.81
CA LEU A 107 7.59 1.88 -13.55
C LEU A 107 7.28 1.99 -15.05
N GLN A 108 6.67 0.96 -15.63
CA GLN A 108 6.25 1.01 -17.04
C GLN A 108 5.15 2.06 -17.32
N LEU A 109 4.41 2.48 -16.30
CA LEU A 109 3.40 3.53 -16.42
C LEU A 109 4.00 4.93 -16.36
N ILE A 110 5.11 5.12 -15.66
CA ILE A 110 5.72 6.43 -15.40
C ILE A 110 6.96 6.72 -16.25
N VAL A 111 7.72 5.70 -16.63
CA VAL A 111 8.95 5.89 -17.43
C VAL A 111 8.59 6.13 -18.89
N PRO A 112 9.16 7.16 -19.56
CA PRO A 112 8.95 7.42 -20.98
C PRO A 112 9.26 6.21 -21.87
N GLU A 113 8.46 6.04 -22.93
CA GLU A 113 8.73 5.03 -23.96
C GLU A 113 10.10 5.31 -24.58
N GLY A 114 11.04 4.33 -24.51
CA GLY A 114 12.42 4.49 -24.96
C GLY A 114 13.45 4.78 -23.86
N GLU A 115 13.04 5.24 -22.67
CA GLU A 115 13.87 5.23 -21.46
C GLU A 115 13.70 3.89 -20.76
N ILE A 116 14.27 2.89 -21.31
CA ILE A 116 14.20 1.53 -20.78
C ILE A 116 14.96 1.51 -19.44
N ILE A 117 14.29 1.02 -18.38
CA ILE A 117 14.99 0.40 -17.25
C ILE A 117 16.05 -0.49 -17.89
N SER A 118 17.32 -0.19 -17.66
CA SER A 118 18.43 -0.83 -18.36
C SER A 118 18.27 -2.35 -18.31
N GLU A 119 18.76 -3.05 -19.34
CA GLU A 119 18.71 -4.52 -19.39
C GLU A 119 19.34 -5.13 -18.15
N ALA A 120 20.41 -4.51 -17.61
CA ALA A 120 21.03 -4.85 -16.34
C ALA A 120 20.13 -4.65 -15.11
N GLU A 121 19.20 -3.71 -15.16
CA GLU A 121 18.15 -3.57 -14.13
C GLU A 121 17.00 -4.56 -14.36
N ARG A 122 16.70 -4.90 -15.63
CA ARG A 122 15.75 -5.97 -16.00
C ARG A 122 16.20 -7.34 -15.51
N GLU A 123 17.46 -7.67 -15.65
CA GLU A 123 18.02 -8.95 -15.19
C GLU A 123 17.96 -9.11 -13.68
N LYS A 124 17.85 -8.01 -12.94
CA LYS A 124 17.61 -8.01 -11.49
C LYS A 124 16.17 -8.30 -11.11
N PHE A 125 15.23 -8.22 -12.04
CA PHE A 125 13.88 -8.71 -11.86
C PHE A 125 13.87 -10.21 -12.16
N HIS A 126 13.49 -11.03 -11.21
CA HIS A 126 13.51 -12.50 -11.30
C HIS A 126 12.61 -13.10 -12.38
N THR A 127 12.06 -12.31 -13.25
CA THR A 127 11.26 -12.78 -14.36
C THR A 127 11.85 -12.24 -15.64
N SER A 128 12.32 -13.15 -16.46
CA SER A 128 12.78 -12.87 -17.81
C SER A 128 11.72 -12.24 -18.72
N THR A 129 10.47 -12.28 -18.30
CA THR A 129 9.36 -11.68 -19.04
C THR A 129 8.32 -11.16 -18.04
N PRO A 130 8.24 -9.84 -17.81
CA PRO A 130 7.10 -9.30 -17.08
C PRO A 130 5.82 -9.70 -17.82
N ALA A 131 4.78 -10.07 -17.06
CA ALA A 131 3.49 -10.30 -17.67
C ALA A 131 3.12 -9.08 -18.52
N PRO A 132 2.62 -9.30 -19.73
CA PRO A 132 2.19 -8.19 -20.57
C PRO A 132 1.17 -7.37 -19.79
N LEU A 133 1.27 -6.04 -19.88
CA LEU A 133 0.35 -5.08 -19.30
C LEU A 133 -1.01 -5.14 -20.04
N THR A 134 -1.62 -6.32 -20.08
CA THR A 134 -2.93 -6.49 -20.69
C THR A 134 -3.96 -5.71 -19.88
N GLY A 135 -4.53 -4.68 -20.50
CA GLY A 135 -5.55 -3.84 -19.90
C GLY A 135 -5.04 -2.61 -19.13
N LEU A 136 -3.73 -2.44 -18.97
CA LEU A 136 -3.18 -1.17 -18.54
C LEU A 136 -2.94 -0.31 -19.79
N LYS A 137 -3.37 0.92 -19.77
CA LYS A 137 -3.10 1.88 -20.84
C LYS A 137 -1.58 2.00 -20.97
N THR A 138 -1.05 1.75 -22.17
CA THR A 138 0.30 2.15 -22.51
C THR A 138 0.44 3.62 -22.20
N LYS A 139 1.48 3.98 -21.46
CA LYS A 139 1.89 5.29 -21.03
C LYS A 139 0.89 6.41 -21.35
N ASN A 140 0.15 6.82 -20.38
CA ASN A 140 -0.56 8.09 -20.43
C ASN A 140 0.44 9.16 -19.95
N SER A 141 0.75 10.13 -20.78
CA SER A 141 1.61 11.29 -20.40
C SER A 141 1.06 12.08 -19.20
N THR A 142 -0.15 11.77 -18.75
CA THR A 142 -0.83 12.37 -17.59
C THR A 142 -0.80 11.47 -16.36
N PHE A 143 -0.15 10.31 -16.38
CA PHE A 143 -0.06 9.42 -15.23
C PHE A 143 1.04 9.93 -14.28
N ASP A 144 0.60 10.56 -13.21
CA ASP A 144 1.44 11.16 -12.17
C ASP A 144 0.83 10.82 -10.79
N PRO A 145 1.10 9.62 -10.25
CA PRO A 145 0.48 9.18 -9.01
C PRO A 145 1.00 9.96 -7.81
N THR A 146 0.06 10.51 -7.05
CA THR A 146 0.37 11.21 -5.81
C THR A 146 0.80 10.25 -4.71
N ILE A 147 0.18 9.04 -4.67
CA ILE A 147 0.41 8.04 -3.62
C ILE A 147 0.55 6.65 -4.24
N VAL A 148 1.51 5.88 -3.75
CA VAL A 148 1.61 4.43 -3.92
C VAL A 148 1.44 3.77 -2.56
N ILE A 149 0.45 2.91 -2.42
CA ILE A 149 0.22 2.14 -1.18
C ILE A 149 0.57 0.68 -1.44
N ILE A 150 1.44 0.11 -0.59
CA ILE A 150 1.90 -1.28 -0.70
C ILE A 150 1.41 -2.07 0.49
N SER A 151 0.51 -3.04 0.26
CA SER A 151 -0.08 -3.91 1.27
C SER A 151 0.32 -5.36 1.03
N CYS A 152 1.31 -5.86 1.79
CA CYS A 152 1.80 -7.22 1.63
C CYS A 152 2.43 -7.75 2.93
N GLY A 153 2.83 -9.05 2.96
CA GLY A 153 3.47 -9.70 4.10
C GLY A 153 2.71 -10.93 4.61
N THR A 154 1.41 -11.01 4.36
CA THR A 154 0.58 -12.17 4.74
C THR A 154 1.09 -13.47 4.11
N ASN A 155 1.39 -13.45 2.81
CA ASN A 155 1.90 -14.62 2.09
C ASN A 155 3.35 -14.94 2.46
N ASP A 156 4.16 -13.92 2.71
CA ASP A 156 5.54 -14.10 3.21
C ASP A 156 5.53 -14.87 4.54
N SER A 157 4.69 -14.43 5.49
CA SER A 157 4.50 -15.10 6.77
C SER A 157 3.99 -16.54 6.60
N SER A 158 2.99 -16.77 5.73
CA SER A 158 2.43 -18.08 5.47
C SER A 158 3.44 -19.05 4.85
N ASN A 159 4.29 -18.53 3.96
CA ASN A 159 5.30 -19.30 3.25
C ASN A 159 6.63 -19.38 4.02
N GLY A 160 6.69 -18.85 5.24
CA GLY A 160 7.88 -18.91 6.10
C GLY A 160 9.09 -18.21 5.50
N LYS A 161 8.86 -17.10 4.76
CA LYS A 161 9.93 -16.34 4.11
C LYS A 161 10.87 -15.70 5.14
N PRO A 162 12.16 -15.53 4.81
CA PRO A 162 13.09 -14.87 5.71
C PRO A 162 12.79 -13.37 5.81
N ILE A 163 12.80 -12.84 7.03
CA ILE A 163 12.72 -11.40 7.28
C ILE A 163 14.04 -10.72 6.90
N GLY A 164 15.15 -11.40 7.12
CA GLY A 164 16.50 -10.87 6.90
C GLY A 164 17.03 -10.08 8.08
N ASP A 165 18.20 -9.49 7.89
CA ASP A 165 18.83 -8.60 8.86
C ASP A 165 18.37 -7.15 8.61
N PRO A 166 18.05 -6.35 9.64
CA PRO A 166 17.67 -4.95 9.47
C PRO A 166 18.67 -4.07 8.71
N SER A 167 19.95 -4.46 8.66
CA SER A 167 20.97 -3.76 7.87
C SER A 167 20.71 -3.80 6.36
N GLU A 168 19.85 -4.69 5.88
CA GLU A 168 19.38 -4.68 4.50
C GLU A 168 18.68 -3.35 4.14
N LEU A 169 18.10 -2.66 5.12
CA LEU A 169 17.44 -1.37 4.93
C LEU A 169 18.43 -0.21 4.72
N ASP A 170 19.70 -0.39 5.13
CA ASP A 170 20.74 0.61 5.04
C ASP A 170 21.62 0.45 3.77
N LYS A 171 21.40 -0.65 3.02
CA LYS A 171 22.16 -0.94 1.78
C LYS A 171 21.67 -0.10 0.59
N PRO A 172 22.55 0.20 -0.37
CA PRO A 172 22.11 0.62 -1.68
C PRO A 172 21.10 -0.42 -2.25
N TYR A 173 20.02 0.04 -2.86
CA TYR A 173 18.96 -0.88 -3.32
C TYR A 173 19.45 -1.94 -4.32
N GLN A 174 20.53 -1.66 -5.05
CA GLN A 174 21.17 -2.60 -5.98
C GLN A 174 21.80 -3.80 -5.27
N GLU A 175 22.16 -3.64 -4.00
CA GLU A 175 22.81 -4.64 -3.15
C GLU A 175 21.83 -5.29 -2.16
N ALA A 176 20.59 -4.80 -2.09
CA ALA A 176 19.57 -5.33 -1.20
C ALA A 176 19.16 -6.75 -1.60
N ASP A 177 19.15 -7.67 -0.66
CA ASP A 177 18.72 -9.05 -0.90
C ASP A 177 17.19 -9.15 -0.91
N ARG A 178 16.59 -9.04 -2.10
CA ARG A 178 15.14 -9.16 -2.30
C ARG A 178 14.54 -10.51 -1.94
N LYS A 179 15.36 -11.51 -1.58
CA LYS A 179 14.89 -12.78 -1.03
C LYS A 179 14.56 -12.70 0.46
N THR A 180 14.85 -11.56 1.07
CA THR A 180 14.46 -11.21 2.44
C THR A 180 13.41 -10.10 2.44
N LEU A 181 12.61 -10.01 3.50
CA LEU A 181 11.59 -8.98 3.62
C LEU A 181 12.20 -7.57 3.62
N TYR A 182 13.22 -7.35 4.45
CA TYR A 182 13.87 -6.04 4.54
C TYR A 182 14.50 -5.61 3.21
N GLY A 183 15.22 -6.53 2.56
CA GLY A 183 15.85 -6.22 1.26
C GLY A 183 14.81 -5.95 0.16
N ALA A 184 13.69 -6.68 0.16
CA ALA A 184 12.60 -6.46 -0.79
C ALA A 184 11.91 -5.11 -0.59
N ILE A 185 11.65 -4.72 0.68
CA ILE A 185 11.04 -3.42 1.00
C ILE A 185 12.01 -2.28 0.62
N ASN A 186 13.29 -2.38 1.03
CA ASN A 186 14.30 -1.38 0.67
C ASN A 186 14.38 -1.17 -0.84
N TRP A 187 14.47 -2.27 -1.59
CA TRP A 187 14.54 -2.21 -3.04
C TRP A 187 13.30 -1.53 -3.63
N ALA A 188 12.10 -1.93 -3.22
CA ALA A 188 10.84 -1.40 -3.76
C ALA A 188 10.68 0.09 -3.49
N VAL A 189 10.89 0.52 -2.25
CA VAL A 189 10.78 1.93 -1.85
C VAL A 189 11.83 2.79 -2.58
N SER A 190 13.07 2.32 -2.63
CA SER A 190 14.17 3.07 -3.24
C SER A 190 14.00 3.22 -4.75
N ILE A 191 13.54 2.16 -5.44
CA ILE A 191 13.37 2.23 -6.90
C ILE A 191 12.16 3.08 -7.29
N ILE A 192 11.07 3.04 -6.52
CA ILE A 192 9.92 3.93 -6.74
C ILE A 192 10.38 5.38 -6.57
N ARG A 193 11.07 5.71 -5.49
CA ARG A 193 11.59 7.07 -5.26
C ARG A 193 12.56 7.55 -6.33
N LYS A 194 13.37 6.66 -6.88
CA LYS A 194 14.29 7.00 -7.97
C LYS A 194 13.56 7.49 -9.21
N TYR A 195 12.47 6.85 -9.58
CA TYR A 195 11.74 7.13 -10.82
C TYR A 195 10.50 8.01 -10.64
N SER A 196 9.99 8.12 -9.43
CA SER A 196 8.84 8.95 -9.06
C SER A 196 9.09 9.62 -7.70
N PRO A 197 10.01 10.59 -7.63
CA PRO A 197 10.47 11.16 -6.36
C PRO A 197 9.39 11.92 -5.61
N ASP A 198 8.39 12.44 -6.31
CA ASP A 198 7.30 13.21 -5.71
C ASP A 198 6.12 12.33 -5.25
N THR A 199 6.16 11.03 -5.55
CA THR A 199 5.13 10.09 -5.10
C THR A 199 5.33 9.71 -3.64
N GLU A 200 4.31 9.93 -2.81
CA GLU A 200 4.29 9.41 -1.44
C GLU A 200 4.15 7.90 -1.44
N ILE A 201 4.95 7.20 -0.64
CA ILE A 201 4.88 5.75 -0.48
C ILE A 201 4.37 5.44 0.90
N VAL A 202 3.29 4.65 0.99
CA VAL A 202 2.69 4.22 2.25
C VAL A 202 2.73 2.70 2.31
N LEU A 203 3.21 2.14 3.43
CA LEU A 203 3.22 0.71 3.69
C LEU A 203 2.02 0.32 4.55
N LEU A 204 1.37 -0.80 4.25
CA LEU A 204 0.39 -1.40 5.14
C LEU A 204 0.91 -2.73 5.66
N THR A 205 0.82 -2.92 6.98
CA THR A 205 1.08 -4.23 7.57
C THR A 205 -0.05 -5.22 7.23
N PRO A 206 0.18 -6.54 7.33
CA PRO A 206 -0.91 -7.50 7.29
C PRO A 206 -1.95 -7.27 8.39
N ILE A 207 -3.21 -7.65 8.13
CA ILE A 207 -4.26 -7.78 9.15
C ILE A 207 -4.11 -9.09 9.93
N GLN A 208 -4.80 -9.20 11.08
CA GLN A 208 -4.92 -10.48 11.78
C GLN A 208 -5.79 -11.47 11.00
N ARG A 209 -5.66 -12.75 11.33
CA ARG A 209 -6.37 -13.88 10.70
C ARG A 209 -7.10 -14.71 11.75
N SER A 210 -8.08 -15.50 11.34
CA SER A 210 -8.79 -16.41 12.26
C SER A 210 -7.91 -17.53 12.81
N SER A 211 -6.85 -17.91 12.08
CA SER A 211 -5.87 -18.91 12.52
C SER A 211 -4.62 -18.21 13.05
N HIS A 212 -4.28 -18.53 14.28
CA HIS A 212 -3.07 -18.01 14.90
C HIS A 212 -1.83 -18.29 14.07
N SER A 213 -1.10 -17.24 13.74
CA SER A 213 0.20 -17.34 13.09
C SER A 213 1.24 -16.70 13.98
N GLN A 214 2.01 -17.50 14.69
CA GLN A 214 3.09 -17.02 15.57
C GLN A 214 4.12 -16.14 14.85
N LYS A 215 4.22 -16.28 13.53
CA LYS A 215 5.17 -15.53 12.71
C LYS A 215 4.63 -14.20 12.21
N LEU A 216 3.31 -14.05 12.10
CA LEU A 216 2.73 -12.84 11.49
C LEU A 216 3.11 -11.54 12.21
N PRO A 217 3.10 -11.47 13.56
CA PRO A 217 3.56 -10.29 14.28
C PRO A 217 5.00 -9.88 13.93
N MET A 218 5.90 -10.85 13.72
CA MET A 218 7.28 -10.54 13.34
C MET A 218 7.38 -9.83 11.98
N PHE A 219 6.50 -10.18 11.04
CA PHE A 219 6.41 -9.48 9.74
C PHE A 219 5.80 -8.09 9.89
N VAL A 220 4.83 -7.92 10.79
CA VAL A 220 4.25 -6.62 11.13
C VAL A 220 5.34 -5.70 11.67
N ASP A 221 6.06 -6.14 12.70
CA ASP A 221 7.15 -5.37 13.32
C ASP A 221 8.24 -5.00 12.30
N ALA A 222 8.59 -5.93 11.42
CA ALA A 222 9.58 -5.70 10.38
C ALA A 222 9.12 -4.66 9.34
N ILE A 223 7.85 -4.66 8.94
CA ILE A 223 7.31 -3.67 8.01
C ILE A 223 7.27 -2.28 8.67
N LEU A 224 6.88 -2.20 9.94
CA LEU A 224 6.88 -0.94 10.69
C LEU A 224 8.30 -0.38 10.85
N LEU A 225 9.27 -1.23 11.21
CA LEU A 225 10.68 -0.83 11.28
C LEU A 225 11.21 -0.36 9.91
N ALA A 226 10.85 -1.05 8.84
CA ALA A 226 11.23 -0.64 7.50
C ALA A 226 10.64 0.72 7.12
N GLY A 227 9.38 0.97 7.49
CA GLY A 227 8.74 2.28 7.31
C GLY A 227 9.50 3.40 8.03
N GLU A 228 9.85 3.18 9.30
CA GLU A 228 10.65 4.13 10.10
C GLU A 228 12.01 4.40 9.46
N LYS A 229 12.79 3.35 9.20
CA LYS A 229 14.15 3.43 8.65
C LYS A 229 14.20 4.07 7.26
N LEU A 230 13.24 3.77 6.42
CA LEU A 230 13.17 4.30 5.07
C LEU A 230 12.40 5.63 4.99
N ASN A 231 11.99 6.20 6.14
CA ASN A 231 11.17 7.41 6.19
C ASN A 231 9.95 7.30 5.25
N CYS A 232 9.19 6.22 5.42
CA CYS A 232 8.03 5.86 4.64
C CYS A 232 6.87 5.59 5.61
N PRO A 233 5.76 6.34 5.58
CA PRO A 233 4.64 6.10 6.46
C PRO A 233 4.20 4.63 6.43
N ALA A 234 4.03 4.03 7.60
CA ALA A 234 3.57 2.66 7.73
C ALA A 234 2.33 2.60 8.63
N ILE A 235 1.24 2.06 8.11
CA ILE A 235 -0.03 1.90 8.81
C ILE A 235 -0.10 0.51 9.43
N ASN A 236 -0.28 0.44 10.74
CA ASN A 236 -0.38 -0.81 11.47
C ASN A 236 -1.78 -1.44 11.36
N MET A 237 -2.07 -2.04 10.21
CA MET A 237 -3.35 -2.70 9.96
C MET A 237 -3.61 -3.87 10.90
N TYR A 238 -2.56 -4.49 11.44
CA TYR A 238 -2.66 -5.59 12.39
C TYR A 238 -3.38 -5.17 13.68
N GLU A 239 -3.08 -3.97 14.18
CA GLU A 239 -3.68 -3.44 15.40
C GLU A 239 -4.90 -2.55 15.14
N GLU A 240 -4.89 -1.79 14.03
CA GLU A 240 -5.84 -0.70 13.82
C GLU A 240 -7.07 -1.09 13.00
N SER A 241 -7.01 -2.19 12.23
CA SER A 241 -8.14 -2.57 11.37
C SER A 241 -9.41 -2.98 12.12
N GLY A 242 -9.29 -3.34 13.41
CA GLY A 242 -10.39 -3.93 14.16
C GLY A 242 -10.70 -5.39 13.79
N ILE A 243 -10.02 -5.93 12.78
CA ILE A 243 -10.09 -7.35 12.40
C ILE A 243 -9.12 -8.11 13.31
N THR A 244 -9.65 -8.82 14.30
CA THR A 244 -8.83 -9.52 15.29
C THR A 244 -9.08 -11.03 15.24
N GLU A 245 -8.06 -11.82 15.56
CA GLU A 245 -8.19 -13.26 15.71
C GLU A 245 -9.33 -13.65 16.65
N ALA A 246 -9.46 -12.94 17.78
CA ALA A 246 -10.48 -13.22 18.78
C ALA A 246 -11.91 -13.03 18.24
N VAL A 247 -12.14 -12.01 17.42
CA VAL A 247 -13.44 -11.76 16.78
C VAL A 247 -13.68 -12.82 15.70
N GLU A 248 -12.68 -13.09 14.87
CA GLU A 248 -12.83 -14.03 13.77
C GLU A 248 -13.00 -15.48 14.22
N ALA A 249 -12.29 -15.90 15.27
CA ALA A 249 -12.45 -17.23 15.84
C ALA A 249 -13.86 -17.49 16.41
N LYS A 250 -14.53 -16.42 16.89
CA LYS A 250 -15.85 -16.50 17.52
C LYS A 250 -17.00 -16.20 16.56
N GLU A 251 -16.85 -15.17 15.73
CA GLU A 251 -17.97 -14.57 14.99
C GLU A 251 -17.85 -14.71 13.48
N HIS A 252 -16.66 -15.00 12.95
CA HIS A 252 -16.38 -15.02 11.50
C HIS A 252 -16.94 -13.77 10.78
N LYS A 253 -16.70 -12.60 11.39
CA LYS A 253 -17.45 -11.38 11.06
C LYS A 253 -16.89 -10.63 9.87
N TYR A 254 -15.57 -10.56 9.76
CA TYR A 254 -14.89 -9.69 8.80
C TYR A 254 -14.11 -10.46 7.73
N LEU A 255 -13.86 -11.76 7.94
CA LEU A 255 -13.14 -12.61 7.01
C LEU A 255 -14.07 -13.73 6.50
N TYR A 256 -14.16 -13.93 5.17
CA TYR A 256 -15.05 -14.95 4.62
C TYR A 256 -14.46 -16.37 4.67
N ASP A 257 -13.14 -16.49 4.75
CA ASP A 257 -12.42 -17.79 4.81
C ASP A 257 -11.37 -17.83 5.93
N GLY A 258 -11.44 -16.88 6.86
CA GLY A 258 -10.49 -16.73 7.96
C GLY A 258 -9.18 -16.02 7.58
N LEU A 259 -9.03 -15.60 6.34
CA LEU A 259 -7.85 -14.90 5.82
C LEU A 259 -8.24 -13.64 5.02
N HIS A 260 -9.20 -13.77 4.11
CA HIS A 260 -9.56 -12.70 3.19
C HIS A 260 -10.73 -11.89 3.71
N PRO A 261 -10.61 -10.56 3.77
CA PRO A 261 -11.69 -9.69 4.21
C PRO A 261 -12.93 -9.81 3.31
N ASN A 262 -14.09 -9.94 3.93
CA ASN A 262 -15.37 -9.73 3.28
C ASN A 262 -15.64 -8.21 3.10
N ALA A 263 -16.82 -7.83 2.60
CA ALA A 263 -17.13 -6.42 2.37
C ALA A 263 -17.01 -5.55 3.63
N LEU A 264 -17.39 -6.07 4.81
CA LEU A 264 -17.23 -5.34 6.08
C LEU A 264 -15.75 -5.20 6.47
N GLY A 265 -14.96 -6.25 6.28
CA GLY A 265 -13.52 -6.22 6.54
C GLY A 265 -12.79 -5.24 5.61
N GLN A 266 -13.15 -5.21 4.33
CA GLN A 266 -12.61 -4.26 3.37
C GLN A 266 -12.99 -2.81 3.74
N GLN A 267 -14.22 -2.60 4.22
CA GLN A 267 -14.68 -1.29 4.69
C GLN A 267 -13.83 -0.79 5.87
N LEU A 268 -13.63 -1.64 6.90
CA LEU A 268 -12.78 -1.28 8.05
C LEU A 268 -11.36 -0.92 7.63
N MET A 269 -10.76 -1.71 6.74
CA MET A 269 -9.42 -1.41 6.22
C MET A 269 -9.39 -0.08 5.48
N GLY A 270 -10.38 0.19 4.63
CA GLY A 270 -10.50 1.45 3.91
C GLY A 270 -10.61 2.66 4.85
N GLU A 271 -11.43 2.56 5.89
CA GLU A 271 -11.60 3.62 6.90
C GLU A 271 -10.30 3.95 7.64
N VAL A 272 -9.51 2.93 8.00
CA VAL A 272 -8.19 3.13 8.62
C VAL A 272 -7.25 3.85 7.66
N VAL A 273 -7.17 3.41 6.41
CA VAL A 273 -6.31 4.07 5.40
C VAL A 273 -6.73 5.52 5.17
N ILE A 274 -8.03 5.78 5.02
CA ILE A 274 -8.57 7.13 4.85
C ILE A 274 -8.15 8.04 6.01
N LYS A 275 -8.35 7.57 7.25
CA LYS A 275 -7.96 8.33 8.45
C LYS A 275 -6.47 8.69 8.43
N HIS A 276 -5.60 7.72 8.17
CA HIS A 276 -4.16 7.95 8.11
C HIS A 276 -3.74 8.90 6.98
N LEU A 277 -4.39 8.84 5.83
CA LEU A 277 -4.11 9.77 4.74
C LEU A 277 -4.55 11.20 5.09
N ILE A 278 -5.68 11.38 5.78
CA ILE A 278 -6.10 12.68 6.30
C ILE A 278 -5.03 13.21 7.28
N ASP A 279 -4.64 12.41 8.26
CA ASP A 279 -3.65 12.78 9.26
C ASP A 279 -2.28 13.11 8.62
N LEU A 280 -1.86 12.35 7.62
CA LEU A 280 -0.61 12.53 6.90
C LEU A 280 -0.56 13.87 6.15
N TYR A 281 -1.67 14.29 5.56
CA TYR A 281 -1.72 15.52 4.77
C TYR A 281 -2.04 16.74 5.63
N GLU A 282 -2.75 16.59 6.72
CA GLU A 282 -2.99 17.67 7.70
C GLU A 282 -1.72 18.04 8.49
N ASN A 283 -0.85 17.07 8.77
CA ASN A 283 0.37 17.27 9.55
C ASN A 283 1.59 17.75 8.73
N LYS A 284 1.50 17.81 7.41
CA LYS A 284 2.60 18.29 6.53
C LYS A 284 2.64 19.81 6.33
N GLN A 285 1.77 20.56 7.00
CA GLN A 285 1.78 22.03 7.02
C GLN A 285 2.32 22.54 8.35
#